data_406334097dc3d5bf343363d05b26596c
#
_entry.id   406334097dc3d5bf343363d05b26596c
#
_cell.length_a   1.000
_cell.length_b   1.000
_cell.length_c   1.000
_cell.angle_alpha   90.00
_cell.angle_beta   90.00
_cell.angle_gamma   90.00
#
_symmetry.space_group_name_H-M   'P 1'
#
loop_
_entity.id
_entity.type
_entity.pdbx_description
1 polymer ?
#
loop_
_entity_poly.entity_id
_entity_poly.type
_entity_poly.pdbx_seq_one_letter_code
_entity_poly.pdbx_strand_id
1 'polypeptide(L)'
;MSIIKTKHLSYHYIRHDEEGNVEGEVPAVKDVNLSVEPGEFIAILGHNGSGKSTLAKHFNALLLPSEGCIVVDGMDTADENHTWDVRSTAGMVFQNPDNQIIGQVVEEDVGFGPENLGVPTKEIWERVEESLKAVGMYEYRKYSPNKLSGGQKQRVSIAGVLAMHPKCIVLDEPTAMLDPNGRKDVIRAARALNDVENVTIILITHYMEEVIDADHVFVMDGGKLVMEGTPRQVFSQVDKLKSLRLDVPQVTELAYELKKAGLPVKDGIIRNEELVEELKRLDNN
;
A
#
# COMPACT_ATOMS: atom_id res chain seq x y z
N MET A 1 0.31 -9.09 18.74
CA MET A 1 -0.51 -10.00 17.88
C MET A 1 -0.64 -9.29 16.55
N SER A 2 -0.23 -9.94 15.47
CA SER A 2 -0.21 -9.34 14.13
C SER A 2 -1.62 -8.90 13.72
N ILE A 3 -1.72 -7.75 13.06
CA ILE A 3 -2.98 -7.26 12.51
C ILE A 3 -3.37 -8.04 11.24
N ILE A 4 -2.39 -8.43 10.43
CA ILE A 4 -2.60 -9.31 9.28
C ILE A 4 -1.57 -10.44 9.33
N LYS A 5 -2.03 -11.67 9.11
CA LYS A 5 -1.15 -12.83 9.03
C LYS A 5 -1.64 -13.78 7.95
N THR A 6 -0.76 -14.16 7.03
CA THR A 6 -1.03 -15.20 6.04
C THR A 6 -0.24 -16.46 6.35
N LYS A 7 -0.83 -17.62 6.05
CA LYS A 7 -0.18 -18.91 6.20
C LYS A 7 -0.47 -19.77 4.99
N HIS A 8 0.58 -20.09 4.22
CA HIS A 8 0.51 -20.87 2.98
C HIS A 8 -0.53 -20.34 1.99
N LEU A 9 -0.70 -19.00 1.95
CA LEU A 9 -1.71 -18.35 1.13
C LEU A 9 -1.41 -18.57 -0.35
N SER A 10 -2.33 -19.23 -1.04
CA SER A 10 -2.31 -19.40 -2.50
C SER A 10 -3.64 -18.99 -3.11
N TYR A 11 -3.57 -18.39 -4.31
CA TYR A 11 -4.76 -18.00 -5.06
C TYR A 11 -4.53 -18.15 -6.55
N HIS A 12 -5.53 -18.69 -7.24
CA HIS A 12 -5.56 -18.80 -8.69
C HIS A 12 -6.88 -18.28 -9.25
N TYR A 13 -6.79 -17.54 -10.35
CA TYR A 13 -7.94 -17.11 -11.13
C TYR A 13 -8.41 -18.25 -12.03
N ILE A 14 -9.71 -18.49 -12.06
CA ILE A 14 -10.34 -19.44 -13.00
C ILE A 14 -10.57 -18.70 -14.32
N ARG A 15 -10.03 -19.22 -15.42
CA ARG A 15 -10.36 -18.75 -16.76
C ARG A 15 -11.54 -19.52 -17.29
N HIS A 16 -12.44 -18.79 -17.94
CA HIS A 16 -13.57 -19.37 -18.66
C HIS A 16 -13.42 -19.05 -20.15
N ASP A 17 -13.85 -19.97 -21.00
CA ASP A 17 -13.99 -19.74 -22.44
C ASP A 17 -15.21 -18.87 -22.74
N GLU A 18 -15.46 -18.56 -24.03
CA GLU A 18 -16.60 -17.76 -24.47
C GLU A 18 -17.95 -18.44 -24.19
N GLU A 19 -17.96 -19.76 -23.96
CA GLU A 19 -19.13 -20.55 -23.64
C GLU A 19 -19.37 -20.69 -22.12
N GLY A 20 -18.44 -20.15 -21.28
CA GLY A 20 -18.50 -20.18 -19.82
C GLY A 20 -17.94 -21.45 -19.18
N ASN A 21 -17.30 -22.34 -19.95
CA ASN A 21 -16.62 -23.52 -19.39
C ASN A 21 -15.26 -23.14 -18.83
N VAL A 22 -14.80 -23.88 -17.81
CA VAL A 22 -13.46 -23.67 -17.23
C VAL A 22 -12.39 -24.06 -18.25
N GLU A 23 -11.62 -23.09 -18.72
CA GLU A 23 -10.48 -23.28 -19.64
C GLU A 23 -9.19 -23.64 -18.87
N GLY A 24 -9.04 -23.13 -17.65
CA GLY A 24 -7.86 -23.37 -16.83
C GLY A 24 -7.74 -22.47 -15.63
N GLU A 25 -6.67 -22.66 -14.88
CA GLU A 25 -6.33 -21.89 -13.68
C GLU A 25 -5.04 -21.11 -13.88
N VAL A 26 -5.02 -19.85 -13.43
CA VAL A 26 -3.85 -18.96 -13.51
C VAL A 26 -3.43 -18.61 -12.09
N PRO A 27 -2.32 -19.18 -11.60
CA PRO A 27 -1.85 -18.89 -10.24
C PRO A 27 -1.33 -17.46 -10.16
N ALA A 28 -1.91 -16.67 -9.23
CA ALA A 28 -1.58 -15.28 -8.99
C ALA A 28 -0.83 -15.05 -7.67
N VAL A 29 -1.11 -15.87 -6.64
CA VAL A 29 -0.39 -15.88 -5.35
C VAL A 29 -0.05 -17.33 -5.03
N LYS A 30 1.18 -17.58 -4.55
CA LYS A 30 1.73 -18.94 -4.36
C LYS A 30 2.47 -19.02 -3.03
N ASP A 31 1.90 -19.74 -2.08
CA ASP A 31 2.51 -20.07 -0.79
C ASP A 31 3.09 -18.85 -0.05
N VAL A 32 2.29 -17.78 0.03
CA VAL A 32 2.71 -16.52 0.68
C VAL A 32 2.50 -16.62 2.19
N ASN A 33 3.59 -16.40 2.92
CA ASN A 33 3.60 -16.32 4.38
C ASN A 33 4.14 -14.94 4.78
N LEU A 34 3.31 -14.10 5.41
CA LEU A 34 3.70 -12.79 5.94
C LEU A 34 2.97 -12.46 7.24
N SER A 35 3.55 -11.54 7.98
CA SER A 35 2.97 -11.00 9.20
C SER A 35 3.16 -9.48 9.21
N VAL A 36 2.11 -8.75 9.55
CA VAL A 36 2.12 -7.29 9.73
C VAL A 36 1.70 -6.99 11.16
N GLU A 37 2.52 -6.21 11.86
CA GLU A 37 2.19 -5.81 13.23
C GLU A 37 1.37 -4.51 13.25
N PRO A 38 0.56 -4.28 14.30
CA PRO A 38 -0.20 -3.04 14.41
C PRO A 38 0.72 -1.80 14.43
N GLY A 39 0.32 -0.75 13.71
CA GLY A 39 1.04 0.52 13.65
C GLY A 39 2.24 0.53 12.69
N GLU A 40 2.57 -0.57 12.02
CA GLU A 40 3.65 -0.58 11.02
C GLU A 40 3.25 0.13 9.71
N PHE A 41 4.22 0.76 9.07
CA PHE A 41 4.15 1.20 7.68
C PHE A 41 4.89 0.19 6.79
N ILE A 42 4.14 -0.69 6.15
CA ILE A 42 4.66 -1.78 5.32
C ILE A 42 4.62 -1.40 3.84
N ALA A 43 5.65 -1.76 3.10
CA ALA A 43 5.63 -1.67 1.64
C ALA A 43 5.67 -3.05 0.97
N ILE A 44 4.89 -3.24 -0.09
CA ILE A 44 4.93 -4.43 -0.95
C ILE A 44 5.37 -3.99 -2.34
N LEU A 45 6.58 -4.39 -2.72
CA LEU A 45 7.20 -4.12 -4.01
C LEU A 45 7.07 -5.30 -4.97
N GLY A 46 7.11 -5.02 -6.26
CA GLY A 46 7.14 -6.03 -7.32
C GLY A 46 6.79 -5.42 -8.67
N HIS A 47 7.20 -6.03 -9.75
CA HIS A 47 6.81 -5.60 -11.10
C HIS A 47 5.31 -5.84 -11.39
N ASN A 48 4.80 -5.28 -12.48
CA ASN A 48 3.41 -5.50 -12.89
C ASN A 48 3.16 -6.99 -13.18
N GLY A 49 2.06 -7.53 -12.62
CA GLY A 49 1.74 -8.95 -12.73
C GLY A 49 2.44 -9.86 -11.72
N SER A 50 3.21 -9.33 -10.74
CA SER A 50 3.84 -10.14 -9.69
C SER A 50 2.87 -10.67 -8.62
N GLY A 51 1.59 -10.25 -8.63
CA GLY A 51 0.56 -10.74 -7.69
C GLY A 51 0.21 -9.77 -6.55
N LYS A 52 0.82 -8.58 -6.46
CA LYS A 52 0.63 -7.60 -5.37
C LYS A 52 -0.83 -7.20 -5.14
N SER A 53 -1.52 -6.72 -6.17
CA SER A 53 -2.92 -6.31 -6.05
C SER A 53 -3.85 -7.47 -5.75
N THR A 54 -3.51 -8.70 -6.20
CA THR A 54 -4.22 -9.91 -5.82
C THR A 54 -4.03 -10.20 -4.33
N LEU A 55 -2.78 -10.12 -3.84
CA LEU A 55 -2.48 -10.27 -2.42
C LEU A 55 -3.20 -9.21 -1.57
N ALA A 56 -3.19 -7.94 -2.01
CA ALA A 56 -3.89 -6.84 -1.33
C ALA A 56 -5.38 -7.12 -1.13
N LYS A 57 -6.06 -7.63 -2.14
CA LYS A 57 -7.50 -7.96 -2.09
C LYS A 57 -7.84 -9.06 -1.10
N HIS A 58 -6.88 -9.86 -0.69
CA HIS A 58 -7.08 -10.85 0.38
C HIS A 58 -7.07 -10.20 1.77
N PHE A 59 -6.35 -9.08 1.96
CA PHE A 59 -6.24 -8.42 3.25
C PHE A 59 -7.56 -7.82 3.76
N ASN A 60 -8.52 -7.56 2.86
CA ASN A 60 -9.85 -7.09 3.24
C ASN A 60 -10.99 -8.02 2.78
N ALA A 61 -10.69 -9.30 2.55
CA ALA A 61 -11.65 -10.32 2.13
C ALA A 61 -12.45 -9.95 0.86
N LEU A 62 -11.85 -9.22 -0.09
CA LEU A 62 -12.37 -9.07 -1.46
C LEU A 62 -12.12 -10.34 -2.28
N LEU A 63 -11.02 -11.03 -1.99
CA LEU A 63 -10.74 -12.36 -2.50
C LEU A 63 -10.51 -13.29 -1.33
N LEU A 64 -10.99 -14.53 -1.44
CA LEU A 64 -10.76 -15.58 -0.47
C LEU A 64 -9.64 -16.51 -0.97
N PRO A 65 -8.80 -17.06 -0.07
CA PRO A 65 -7.75 -17.99 -0.45
C PRO A 65 -8.28 -19.22 -1.20
N SER A 66 -7.56 -19.65 -2.24
CA SER A 66 -7.79 -20.98 -2.83
C SER A 66 -7.20 -22.08 -1.94
N GLU A 67 -6.04 -21.78 -1.30
CA GLU A 67 -5.36 -22.64 -0.33
C GLU A 67 -4.73 -21.78 0.77
N GLY A 68 -4.52 -22.39 1.94
CA GLY A 68 -3.97 -21.72 3.11
C GLY A 68 -5.02 -20.87 3.82
N CYS A 69 -4.60 -19.88 4.59
CA CYS A 69 -5.50 -19.00 5.31
C CYS A 69 -4.90 -17.59 5.48
N ILE A 70 -5.79 -16.65 5.74
CA ILE A 70 -5.44 -15.29 6.15
C ILE A 70 -6.29 -14.89 7.35
N VAL A 71 -5.63 -14.31 8.33
CA VAL A 71 -6.24 -13.82 9.57
C VAL A 71 -6.02 -12.32 9.64
N VAL A 72 -7.07 -11.55 9.85
CA VAL A 72 -7.08 -10.10 10.03
C VAL A 72 -7.62 -9.78 11.41
N ASP A 73 -6.79 -9.18 12.26
CA ASP A 73 -7.12 -8.87 13.66
C ASP A 73 -7.76 -10.04 14.43
N GLY A 74 -7.23 -11.25 14.23
CA GLY A 74 -7.71 -12.49 14.84
C GLY A 74 -8.90 -13.17 14.13
N MET A 75 -9.46 -12.56 13.08
CA MET A 75 -10.59 -13.09 12.30
C MET A 75 -10.10 -13.80 11.05
N ASP A 76 -10.55 -15.03 10.82
CA ASP A 76 -10.30 -15.74 9.55
C ASP A 76 -11.18 -15.13 8.45
N THR A 77 -10.57 -14.73 7.33
CA THR A 77 -11.30 -14.13 6.20
C THR A 77 -12.20 -15.13 5.46
N ALA A 78 -11.99 -16.42 5.64
CA ALA A 78 -12.83 -17.47 5.05
C ALA A 78 -14.16 -17.66 5.83
N ASP A 79 -14.28 -17.14 7.04
CA ASP A 79 -15.55 -17.14 7.78
C ASP A 79 -16.42 -15.96 7.35
N GLU A 80 -17.50 -16.26 6.64
CA GLU A 80 -18.45 -15.27 6.13
C GLU A 80 -19.06 -14.37 7.22
N ASN A 81 -19.16 -14.87 8.46
CA ASN A 81 -19.67 -14.10 9.59
C ASN A 81 -18.76 -12.93 9.94
N HIS A 82 -17.48 -13.00 9.63
CA HIS A 82 -16.48 -11.96 9.89
C HIS A 82 -16.25 -11.00 8.72
N THR A 83 -16.91 -11.18 7.58
CA THR A 83 -16.63 -10.40 6.37
C THR A 83 -16.75 -8.88 6.61
N TRP A 84 -17.78 -8.44 7.33
CA TRP A 84 -17.96 -7.01 7.65
C TRP A 84 -16.92 -6.48 8.62
N ASP A 85 -16.59 -7.25 9.64
CA ASP A 85 -15.59 -6.88 10.65
C ASP A 85 -14.18 -6.81 10.02
N VAL A 86 -13.85 -7.74 9.12
CA VAL A 86 -12.60 -7.72 8.36
C VAL A 86 -12.52 -6.46 7.48
N ARG A 87 -13.58 -6.14 6.74
CA ARG A 87 -13.61 -4.98 5.83
C ARG A 87 -13.61 -3.64 6.56
N SER A 88 -14.19 -3.58 7.74
CA SER A 88 -14.12 -2.39 8.59
C SER A 88 -12.76 -2.24 9.28
N THR A 89 -12.09 -3.36 9.57
CA THR A 89 -10.75 -3.39 10.19
C THR A 89 -9.65 -3.05 9.19
N ALA A 90 -9.70 -3.63 7.99
CA ALA A 90 -8.72 -3.41 6.93
C ALA A 90 -9.39 -2.76 5.71
N GLY A 91 -9.40 -1.43 5.70
CA GLY A 91 -9.94 -0.65 4.60
C GLY A 91 -9.01 -0.67 3.38
N MET A 92 -9.56 -0.58 2.17
CA MET A 92 -8.78 -0.61 0.93
C MET A 92 -9.02 0.63 0.08
N VAL A 93 -7.92 1.20 -0.42
CA VAL A 93 -7.91 2.30 -1.40
C VAL A 93 -7.36 1.75 -2.71
N PHE A 94 -8.11 1.91 -3.79
CA PHE A 94 -7.78 1.38 -5.11
C PHE A 94 -6.91 2.35 -5.92
N GLN A 95 -6.24 1.80 -6.93
CA GLN A 95 -5.34 2.53 -7.83
C GLN A 95 -6.02 3.72 -8.53
N ASN A 96 -7.26 3.54 -8.99
CA ASN A 96 -8.02 4.59 -9.67
C ASN A 96 -9.12 5.14 -8.74
N PRO A 97 -8.99 6.39 -8.25
CA PRO A 97 -10.00 6.99 -7.38
C PRO A 97 -11.36 7.21 -8.07
N ASP A 98 -11.40 7.34 -9.41
CA ASP A 98 -12.66 7.50 -10.14
C ASP A 98 -13.53 6.23 -10.09
N ASN A 99 -12.95 5.07 -9.80
CA ASN A 99 -13.69 3.83 -9.59
C ASN A 99 -14.17 3.65 -8.14
N GLN A 100 -13.71 4.49 -7.23
CA GLN A 100 -14.01 4.41 -5.80
C GLN A 100 -14.97 5.50 -5.36
N ILE A 101 -14.78 6.73 -5.84
CA ILE A 101 -15.61 7.89 -5.50
C ILE A 101 -16.95 7.78 -6.23
N ILE A 102 -18.05 7.73 -5.47
CA ILE A 102 -19.42 7.60 -5.97
C ILE A 102 -20.30 8.81 -5.66
N GLY A 103 -19.92 9.61 -4.65
CA GLY A 103 -20.67 10.77 -4.21
C GLY A 103 -20.58 11.94 -5.18
N GLN A 104 -21.61 12.79 -5.20
CA GLN A 104 -21.60 14.04 -5.98
C GLN A 104 -20.90 15.19 -5.25
N VAL A 105 -20.76 15.08 -3.93
CA VAL A 105 -20.11 16.03 -3.04
C VAL A 105 -19.09 15.27 -2.18
N VAL A 106 -17.91 15.85 -1.99
CA VAL A 106 -16.80 15.22 -1.28
C VAL A 106 -17.19 14.74 0.12
N GLU A 107 -17.86 15.56 0.92
CA GLU A 107 -18.24 15.16 2.29
C GLU A 107 -19.28 14.04 2.34
N GLU A 108 -20.17 13.96 1.34
CA GLU A 108 -21.15 12.89 1.23
C GLU A 108 -20.47 11.56 0.86
N ASP A 109 -19.48 11.61 -0.05
CA ASP A 109 -18.68 10.45 -0.42
C ASP A 109 -17.89 9.89 0.78
N VAL A 110 -17.23 10.76 1.53
CA VAL A 110 -16.49 10.37 2.75
C VAL A 110 -17.41 9.82 3.83
N GLY A 111 -18.65 10.33 3.94
CA GLY A 111 -19.66 9.86 4.89
C GLY A 111 -20.27 8.50 4.54
N PHE A 112 -20.14 8.06 3.30
CA PHE A 112 -20.79 6.83 2.80
C PHE A 112 -20.34 5.56 3.55
N GLY A 113 -19.03 5.44 3.84
CA GLY A 113 -18.49 4.30 4.59
C GLY A 113 -19.09 4.17 6.00
N PRO A 114 -18.99 5.19 6.85
CA PRO A 114 -19.61 5.20 8.18
C PRO A 114 -21.12 5.00 8.17
N GLU A 115 -21.84 5.55 7.18
CA GLU A 115 -23.27 5.35 7.02
C GLU A 115 -23.62 3.87 6.84
N ASN A 116 -22.89 3.17 5.96
CA ASN A 116 -23.07 1.73 5.76
C ASN A 116 -22.73 0.88 6.98
N LEU A 117 -21.85 1.38 7.87
CA LEU A 117 -21.53 0.75 9.15
C LEU A 117 -22.58 1.06 10.22
N GLY A 118 -23.62 1.84 9.91
CA GLY A 118 -24.69 2.20 10.88
C GLY A 118 -24.26 3.20 11.95
N VAL A 119 -23.20 3.98 11.69
CA VAL A 119 -22.75 5.03 12.61
C VAL A 119 -23.83 6.11 12.73
N PRO A 120 -24.11 6.64 13.95
CA PRO A 120 -25.09 7.71 14.13
C PRO A 120 -24.76 8.96 13.31
N THR A 121 -25.75 9.60 12.69
CA THR A 121 -25.55 10.74 11.76
C THR A 121 -24.66 11.86 12.33
N LYS A 122 -24.80 12.18 13.61
CA LYS A 122 -23.96 13.22 14.23
C LYS A 122 -22.49 12.83 14.22
N GLU A 123 -22.19 11.59 14.56
CA GLU A 123 -20.84 11.04 14.61
C GLU A 123 -20.25 10.90 13.19
N ILE A 124 -21.10 10.58 12.18
CA ILE A 124 -20.65 10.55 10.77
C ILE A 124 -20.00 11.88 10.39
N TRP A 125 -20.68 13.01 10.67
CA TRP A 125 -20.15 14.32 10.29
C TRP A 125 -18.87 14.70 11.06
N GLU A 126 -18.75 14.29 12.32
CA GLU A 126 -17.52 14.46 13.10
C GLU A 126 -16.37 13.67 12.46
N ARG A 127 -16.57 12.39 12.11
CA ARG A 127 -15.59 11.54 11.43
C ARG A 127 -15.21 12.06 10.04
N VAL A 128 -16.17 12.55 9.26
CA VAL A 128 -15.95 13.17 7.94
C VAL A 128 -15.05 14.39 8.06
N GLU A 129 -15.32 15.28 9.00
CA GLU A 129 -14.52 16.47 9.24
C GLU A 129 -13.09 16.12 9.65
N GLU A 130 -12.91 15.22 10.59
CA GLU A 130 -11.60 14.75 11.08
C GLU A 130 -10.81 14.09 9.96
N SER A 131 -11.41 13.17 9.21
CA SER A 131 -10.75 12.46 8.11
C SER A 131 -10.34 13.39 6.97
N LEU A 132 -11.19 14.35 6.59
CA LEU A 132 -10.84 15.34 5.57
C LEU A 132 -9.72 16.28 6.03
N LYS A 133 -9.69 16.66 7.32
CA LYS A 133 -8.59 17.43 7.89
C LYS A 133 -7.28 16.65 7.88
N ALA A 134 -7.30 15.38 8.27
CA ALA A 134 -6.13 14.52 8.32
C ALA A 134 -5.42 14.39 6.96
N VAL A 135 -6.18 14.36 5.86
CA VAL A 135 -5.63 14.28 4.51
C VAL A 135 -5.49 15.66 3.80
N GLY A 136 -5.77 16.78 4.50
CA GLY A 136 -5.66 18.12 3.98
C GLY A 136 -6.69 18.47 2.90
N MET A 137 -7.91 17.90 3.00
CA MET A 137 -8.98 18.09 2.01
C MET A 137 -10.24 18.78 2.55
N TYR A 138 -10.22 19.27 3.80
CA TYR A 138 -11.39 19.86 4.45
C TYR A 138 -11.99 21.05 3.70
N GLU A 139 -11.16 21.92 3.12
CA GLU A 139 -11.61 23.09 2.35
C GLU A 139 -12.38 22.71 1.07
N TYR A 140 -12.19 21.48 0.60
CA TYR A 140 -12.85 20.92 -0.59
C TYR A 140 -14.12 20.13 -0.28
N ARG A 141 -14.55 20.05 0.99
CA ARG A 141 -15.67 19.20 1.42
C ARG A 141 -16.99 19.41 0.68
N LYS A 142 -17.26 20.65 0.25
CA LYS A 142 -18.47 21.01 -0.52
C LYS A 142 -18.28 20.96 -2.04
N TYR A 143 -17.10 20.57 -2.51
CA TYR A 143 -16.84 20.50 -3.93
C TYR A 143 -17.40 19.19 -4.53
N SER A 144 -17.69 19.25 -5.84
CA SER A 144 -17.90 18.04 -6.62
C SER A 144 -16.53 17.35 -6.86
N PRO A 145 -16.41 16.03 -6.66
CA PRO A 145 -15.17 15.29 -6.94
C PRO A 145 -14.65 15.48 -8.36
N ASN A 146 -15.53 15.74 -9.33
CA ASN A 146 -15.17 15.98 -10.73
C ASN A 146 -14.32 17.26 -10.94
N LYS A 147 -14.28 18.17 -9.97
CA LYS A 147 -13.48 19.39 -10.00
C LYS A 147 -12.11 19.23 -9.33
N LEU A 148 -11.81 18.06 -8.80
CA LEU A 148 -10.58 17.77 -8.09
C LEU A 148 -9.52 17.20 -9.03
N SER A 149 -8.24 17.48 -8.74
CA SER A 149 -7.11 16.81 -9.38
C SER A 149 -7.05 15.32 -8.95
N GLY A 150 -6.34 14.48 -9.71
CA GLY A 150 -6.17 13.06 -9.37
C GLY A 150 -5.63 12.84 -7.95
N GLY A 151 -4.60 13.61 -7.53
CA GLY A 151 -4.05 13.54 -6.18
C GLY A 151 -5.04 13.99 -5.10
N GLN A 152 -5.88 14.98 -5.38
CA GLN A 152 -6.96 15.40 -4.49
C GLN A 152 -8.03 14.32 -4.36
N LYS A 153 -8.45 13.70 -5.47
CA LYS A 153 -9.38 12.58 -5.47
C LYS A 153 -8.84 11.40 -4.66
N GLN A 154 -7.56 11.08 -4.84
CA GLN A 154 -6.93 9.99 -4.09
C GLN A 154 -6.93 10.26 -2.57
N ARG A 155 -6.64 11.50 -2.15
CA ARG A 155 -6.75 11.87 -0.73
C ARG A 155 -8.18 11.81 -0.21
N VAL A 156 -9.17 12.17 -1.02
CA VAL A 156 -10.59 12.00 -0.66
C VAL A 156 -10.93 10.52 -0.50
N SER A 157 -10.47 9.65 -1.40
CA SER A 157 -10.64 8.19 -1.26
C SER A 157 -10.01 7.65 0.02
N ILE A 158 -8.83 8.14 0.41
CA ILE A 158 -8.20 7.80 1.69
C ILE A 158 -9.05 8.31 2.87
N ALA A 159 -9.59 9.52 2.80
CA ALA A 159 -10.47 10.06 3.84
C ALA A 159 -11.75 9.22 4.01
N GLY A 160 -12.34 8.75 2.90
CA GLY A 160 -13.53 7.88 2.93
C GLY A 160 -13.27 6.55 3.66
N VAL A 161 -12.09 5.99 3.45
CA VAL A 161 -11.66 4.79 4.19
C VAL A 161 -11.36 5.11 5.64
N LEU A 162 -10.64 6.21 5.91
CA LEU A 162 -10.28 6.63 7.27
C LEU A 162 -11.51 6.91 8.15
N ALA A 163 -12.58 7.49 7.58
CA ALA A 163 -13.83 7.79 8.31
C ALA A 163 -14.53 6.55 8.88
N MET A 164 -14.22 5.36 8.38
CA MET A 164 -14.66 4.09 8.95
C MET A 164 -13.89 3.70 10.23
N HIS A 165 -12.84 4.45 10.61
CA HIS A 165 -11.92 4.16 11.71
C HIS A 165 -11.26 2.77 11.62
N PRO A 166 -10.63 2.43 10.47
CA PRO A 166 -9.98 1.15 10.30
C PRO A 166 -8.70 1.06 11.13
N LYS A 167 -8.30 -0.17 11.51
CA LYS A 167 -6.99 -0.42 12.14
C LYS A 167 -5.86 -0.50 11.11
N CYS A 168 -6.19 -0.81 9.87
CA CYS A 168 -5.25 -0.95 8.76
C CYS A 168 -5.84 -0.34 7.48
N ILE A 169 -5.02 0.37 6.71
CA ILE A 169 -5.36 0.86 5.37
C ILE A 169 -4.42 0.24 4.35
N VAL A 170 -4.99 -0.46 3.38
CA VAL A 170 -4.27 -1.04 2.24
C VAL A 170 -4.38 -0.07 1.06
N LEU A 171 -3.25 0.43 0.58
CA LEU A 171 -3.15 1.37 -0.53
C LEU A 171 -2.61 0.62 -1.76
N ASP A 172 -3.48 0.27 -2.70
CA ASP A 172 -3.08 -0.47 -3.92
C ASP A 172 -2.69 0.51 -5.03
N GLU A 173 -1.38 0.72 -5.20
CA GLU A 173 -0.77 1.65 -6.17
C GLU A 173 -1.41 3.07 -6.17
N PRO A 174 -1.56 3.72 -5.01
CA PRO A 174 -2.36 4.94 -4.88
C PRO A 174 -1.80 6.14 -5.63
N THR A 175 -0.58 6.03 -6.13
CA THR A 175 0.18 7.12 -6.77
C THR A 175 0.41 6.91 -8.26
N ALA A 176 0.03 5.75 -8.81
CA ALA A 176 0.37 5.35 -10.17
C ALA A 176 -0.14 6.32 -11.27
N MET A 177 -1.26 7.01 -11.02
CA MET A 177 -1.89 7.93 -11.97
C MET A 177 -1.61 9.41 -11.66
N LEU A 178 -0.65 9.70 -10.75
CA LEU A 178 -0.42 11.05 -10.24
C LEU A 178 0.86 11.66 -10.77
N ASP A 179 0.86 12.98 -10.88
CA ASP A 179 2.05 13.77 -11.08
C ASP A 179 2.99 13.72 -9.85
N PRO A 180 4.27 14.11 -9.97
CA PRO A 180 5.23 13.99 -8.86
C PRO A 180 4.82 14.71 -7.57
N ASN A 181 4.11 15.83 -7.66
CA ASN A 181 3.63 16.57 -6.48
C ASN A 181 2.47 15.83 -5.82
N GLY A 182 1.49 15.38 -6.62
CA GLY A 182 0.38 14.58 -6.14
C GLY A 182 0.83 13.30 -5.43
N ARG A 183 1.87 12.61 -5.95
CA ARG A 183 2.47 11.44 -5.29
C ARG A 183 3.00 11.77 -3.90
N LYS A 184 3.82 12.83 -3.79
CA LYS A 184 4.36 13.27 -2.50
C LYS A 184 3.27 13.63 -1.50
N ASP A 185 2.20 14.27 -1.95
CA ASP A 185 1.09 14.65 -1.08
C ASP A 185 0.34 13.42 -0.55
N VAL A 186 0.09 12.41 -1.40
CA VAL A 186 -0.58 11.17 -1.00
C VAL A 186 0.28 10.37 -0.01
N ILE A 187 1.57 10.17 -0.31
CA ILE A 187 2.49 9.44 0.59
C ILE A 187 2.64 10.18 1.93
N ARG A 188 2.74 11.53 1.90
CA ARG A 188 2.78 12.33 3.13
C ARG A 188 1.52 12.17 3.96
N ALA A 189 0.34 12.16 3.33
CA ALA A 189 -0.93 11.92 4.03
C ALA A 189 -0.96 10.52 4.65
N ALA A 190 -0.59 9.47 3.90
CA ALA A 190 -0.52 8.10 4.41
C ALA A 190 0.46 7.98 5.60
N ARG A 191 1.63 8.64 5.50
CA ARG A 191 2.62 8.64 6.60
C ARG A 191 2.11 9.38 7.83
N ALA A 192 1.43 10.51 7.66
CA ALA A 192 0.83 11.25 8.77
C ALA A 192 -0.24 10.42 9.51
N LEU A 193 -1.06 9.65 8.80
CA LEU A 193 -2.03 8.73 9.40
C LEU A 193 -1.36 7.63 10.23
N ASN A 194 -0.24 7.11 9.76
CA ASN A 194 0.54 6.12 10.51
C ASN A 194 1.18 6.75 11.76
N ASP A 195 1.88 7.89 11.61
CA ASP A 195 2.65 8.51 12.69
C ASP A 195 1.77 9.14 13.78
N VAL A 196 0.59 9.71 13.42
CA VAL A 196 -0.27 10.48 14.33
C VAL A 196 -1.44 9.63 14.85
N GLU A 197 -2.08 8.89 13.96
CA GLU A 197 -3.29 8.10 14.28
C GLU A 197 -2.96 6.63 14.60
N ASN A 198 -1.68 6.24 14.47
CA ASN A 198 -1.20 4.86 14.68
C ASN A 198 -1.94 3.82 13.80
N VAL A 199 -2.43 4.24 12.63
CA VAL A 199 -3.07 3.35 11.67
C VAL A 199 -1.99 2.54 10.96
N THR A 200 -2.17 1.23 10.87
CA THR A 200 -1.28 0.38 10.07
C THR A 200 -1.45 0.70 8.59
N ILE A 201 -0.36 0.93 7.86
CA ILE A 201 -0.40 1.20 6.43
C ILE A 201 0.28 0.07 5.66
N ILE A 202 -0.39 -0.45 4.65
CA ILE A 202 0.21 -1.37 3.66
C ILE A 202 0.19 -0.69 2.31
N LEU A 203 1.35 -0.20 1.88
CA LEU A 203 1.54 0.48 0.62
C LEU A 203 2.01 -0.50 -0.46
N ILE A 204 1.21 -0.69 -1.50
CA ILE A 204 1.64 -1.40 -2.70
C ILE A 204 2.07 -0.37 -3.71
N THR A 205 3.31 -0.48 -4.18
CA THR A 205 3.87 0.44 -5.16
C THR A 205 4.97 -0.22 -5.98
N HIS A 206 5.32 0.41 -7.09
CA HIS A 206 6.51 0.10 -7.87
C HIS A 206 7.51 1.28 -7.88
N TYR A 207 7.25 2.33 -7.07
CA TYR A 207 8.13 3.49 -6.92
C TYR A 207 9.02 3.33 -5.70
N MET A 208 10.32 3.22 -5.90
CA MET A 208 11.29 2.94 -4.83
C MET A 208 11.40 4.07 -3.81
N GLU A 209 11.23 5.32 -4.26
CA GLU A 209 11.27 6.50 -3.41
C GLU A 209 10.15 6.54 -2.36
N GLU A 210 9.01 5.90 -2.64
CA GLU A 210 7.85 5.85 -1.72
C GLU A 210 8.07 4.88 -0.56
N VAL A 211 9.08 4.01 -0.68
CA VAL A 211 9.33 2.89 0.24
C VAL A 211 10.49 3.18 1.21
N ILE A 212 11.27 4.24 0.96
CA ILE A 212 12.48 4.56 1.75
C ILE A 212 12.18 4.71 3.24
N ASP A 213 10.98 5.21 3.56
CA ASP A 213 10.55 5.48 4.93
C ASP A 213 9.66 4.36 5.52
N ALA A 214 9.47 3.23 4.82
CA ALA A 214 8.74 2.08 5.36
C ALA A 214 9.52 1.40 6.50
N ASP A 215 8.79 0.80 7.45
CA ASP A 215 9.38 0.01 8.52
C ASP A 215 9.85 -1.35 8.00
N HIS A 216 9.06 -1.96 7.10
CA HIS A 216 9.37 -3.25 6.48
C HIS A 216 8.95 -3.28 5.01
N VAL A 217 9.67 -4.02 4.21
CA VAL A 217 9.45 -4.20 2.77
C VAL A 217 9.35 -5.67 2.44
N PHE A 218 8.29 -6.04 1.73
CA PHE A 218 8.13 -7.33 1.09
C PHE A 218 8.29 -7.17 -0.42
N VAL A 219 9.04 -8.06 -1.07
CA VAL A 219 9.22 -8.07 -2.52
C VAL A 219 8.57 -9.30 -3.11
N MET A 220 7.64 -9.06 -4.05
CA MET A 220 6.93 -10.12 -4.77
C MET A 220 7.45 -10.30 -6.20
N ASP A 221 7.62 -11.55 -6.60
CA ASP A 221 7.87 -11.95 -7.98
C ASP A 221 7.16 -13.27 -8.30
N GLY A 222 6.48 -13.32 -9.46
CA GLY A 222 5.80 -14.53 -9.92
C GLY A 222 4.79 -15.14 -8.95
N GLY A 223 4.15 -14.32 -8.13
CA GLY A 223 3.18 -14.71 -7.11
C GLY A 223 3.77 -15.11 -5.76
N LYS A 224 5.08 -15.01 -5.57
CA LYS A 224 5.77 -15.40 -4.33
C LYS A 224 6.42 -14.22 -3.64
N LEU A 225 6.60 -14.30 -2.33
CA LEU A 225 7.55 -13.45 -1.61
C LEU A 225 8.97 -13.98 -1.85
N VAL A 226 9.83 -13.14 -2.41
CA VAL A 226 11.20 -13.52 -2.81
C VAL A 226 12.27 -12.82 -1.98
N MET A 227 11.88 -11.76 -1.26
CA MET A 227 12.75 -10.98 -0.39
C MET A 227 11.91 -10.21 0.62
N GLU A 228 12.45 -10.01 1.82
CA GLU A 228 11.88 -9.15 2.86
C GLU A 228 12.97 -8.52 3.71
N GLY A 229 12.64 -7.45 4.43
CA GLY A 229 13.54 -6.77 5.36
C GLY A 229 13.25 -5.27 5.42
N THR A 230 14.11 -4.52 6.11
CA THR A 230 14.04 -3.05 6.09
C THR A 230 14.36 -2.52 4.69
N PRO A 231 13.92 -1.29 4.33
CA PRO A 231 14.28 -0.67 3.04
C PRO A 231 15.78 -0.75 2.77
N ARG A 232 16.61 -0.49 3.77
CA ARG A 232 18.07 -0.54 3.64
C ARG A 232 18.59 -1.94 3.31
N GLN A 233 18.04 -2.98 3.96
CA GLN A 233 18.42 -4.37 3.70
C GLN A 233 18.01 -4.82 2.30
N VAL A 234 16.82 -4.41 1.87
CA VAL A 234 16.29 -4.76 0.54
C VAL A 234 17.06 -4.03 -0.55
N PHE A 235 17.20 -2.70 -0.47
CA PHE A 235 17.86 -1.91 -1.50
C PHE A 235 19.39 -2.10 -1.56
N SER A 236 20.04 -2.64 -0.52
CA SER A 236 21.45 -3.03 -0.60
C SER A 236 21.70 -4.21 -1.55
N GLN A 237 20.66 -4.98 -1.92
CA GLN A 237 20.74 -6.13 -2.83
C GLN A 237 20.47 -5.72 -4.29
N VAL A 238 21.21 -4.72 -4.81
CA VAL A 238 20.98 -4.08 -6.12
C VAL A 238 20.91 -5.10 -7.24
N ASP A 239 21.88 -6.01 -7.37
CA ASP A 239 21.92 -7.00 -8.45
C ASP A 239 20.70 -7.93 -8.41
N LYS A 240 20.26 -8.34 -7.21
CA LYS A 240 19.10 -9.20 -7.04
C LYS A 240 17.81 -8.47 -7.44
N LEU A 241 17.63 -7.21 -7.02
CA LEU A 241 16.47 -6.41 -7.42
C LEU A 241 16.43 -6.19 -8.94
N LYS A 242 17.56 -5.85 -9.56
CA LYS A 242 17.67 -5.73 -11.03
C LYS A 242 17.33 -7.04 -11.74
N SER A 243 17.73 -8.20 -11.18
CA SER A 243 17.34 -9.51 -11.76
C SER A 243 15.84 -9.78 -11.69
N LEU A 244 15.14 -9.18 -10.70
CA LEU A 244 13.68 -9.20 -10.55
C LEU A 244 12.97 -8.09 -11.34
N ARG A 245 13.69 -7.35 -12.21
CA ARG A 245 13.18 -6.21 -13.00
C ARG A 245 12.63 -5.08 -12.11
N LEU A 246 13.25 -4.92 -10.95
CA LEU A 246 12.97 -3.83 -10.03
C LEU A 246 14.15 -2.87 -10.01
N ASP A 247 13.84 -1.58 -9.95
CA ASP A 247 14.84 -0.55 -9.75
C ASP A 247 15.21 -0.43 -8.26
N VAL A 248 16.18 0.41 -7.99
CA VAL A 248 16.54 0.87 -6.65
C VAL A 248 16.48 2.40 -6.63
N PRO A 249 16.43 3.04 -5.45
CA PRO A 249 16.52 4.51 -5.38
C PRO A 249 17.75 5.01 -6.15
N GLN A 250 17.61 6.11 -6.90
CA GLN A 250 18.69 6.64 -7.75
C GLN A 250 20.00 6.85 -7.00
N VAL A 251 19.89 7.30 -5.74
CA VAL A 251 21.07 7.48 -4.87
C VAL A 251 21.74 6.16 -4.53
N THR A 252 20.97 5.09 -4.35
CA THR A 252 21.49 3.74 -4.09
C THR A 252 22.22 3.21 -5.33
N GLU A 253 21.64 3.41 -6.51
CA GLU A 253 22.27 3.03 -7.77
C GLU A 253 23.58 3.79 -7.98
N LEU A 254 23.59 5.10 -7.76
CA LEU A 254 24.82 5.92 -7.86
C LEU A 254 25.89 5.44 -6.87
N ALA A 255 25.53 5.20 -5.61
CA ALA A 255 26.47 4.69 -4.61
C ALA A 255 27.06 3.33 -5.03
N TYR A 256 26.22 2.45 -5.58
CA TYR A 256 26.63 1.15 -6.07
C TYR A 256 27.60 1.25 -7.27
N GLU A 257 27.35 2.12 -8.24
CA GLU A 257 28.24 2.34 -9.39
C GLU A 257 29.56 3.01 -8.99
N LEU A 258 29.54 3.96 -8.07
CA LEU A 258 30.76 4.55 -7.50
C LEU A 258 31.64 3.49 -6.82
N LYS A 259 31.02 2.57 -6.06
CA LYS A 259 31.73 1.45 -5.44
C LYS A 259 32.34 0.51 -6.48
N LYS A 260 31.62 0.17 -7.55
CA LYS A 260 32.15 -0.60 -8.69
C LYS A 260 33.31 0.09 -9.39
N ALA A 261 33.30 1.41 -9.45
CA ALA A 261 34.39 2.22 -10.00
C ALA A 261 35.62 2.30 -9.08
N GLY A 262 35.58 1.67 -7.90
CA GLY A 262 36.69 1.59 -6.96
C GLY A 262 36.71 2.63 -5.84
N LEU A 263 35.66 3.47 -5.71
CA LEU A 263 35.53 4.35 -4.55
C LEU A 263 35.06 3.55 -3.33
N PRO A 264 35.63 3.76 -2.13
CA PRO A 264 35.26 3.04 -0.91
C PRO A 264 33.98 3.58 -0.27
N VAL A 265 32.89 3.63 -1.04
CA VAL A 265 31.56 4.06 -0.62
C VAL A 265 30.90 2.97 0.22
N LYS A 266 30.23 3.34 1.32
CA LYS A 266 29.49 2.43 2.19
C LYS A 266 28.31 1.78 1.47
N ASP A 267 27.97 0.56 1.90
CA ASP A 267 26.73 -0.11 1.47
C ASP A 267 25.50 0.47 2.19
N GLY A 268 24.34 0.27 1.56
CA GLY A 268 23.06 0.59 2.18
C GLY A 268 22.72 2.08 2.20
N ILE A 269 23.31 2.89 1.33
CA ILE A 269 22.90 4.28 1.12
C ILE A 269 21.56 4.28 0.39
N ILE A 270 20.54 4.91 1.00
CA ILE A 270 19.18 5.01 0.44
C ILE A 270 18.65 6.45 0.39
N ARG A 271 19.40 7.43 0.95
CA ARG A 271 19.06 8.85 0.96
C ARG A 271 20.17 9.70 0.37
N ASN A 272 19.78 10.79 -0.31
CA ASN A 272 20.75 11.72 -0.94
C ASN A 272 21.73 12.31 0.08
N GLU A 273 21.23 12.67 1.24
CA GLU A 273 22.03 13.26 2.33
C GLU A 273 23.13 12.31 2.78
N GLU A 274 22.84 11.01 2.87
CA GLU A 274 23.79 9.96 3.26
C GLU A 274 24.94 9.86 2.24
N LEU A 275 24.64 9.92 0.94
CA LEU A 275 25.67 9.88 -0.10
C LEU A 275 26.53 11.14 -0.09
N VAL A 276 25.91 12.31 0.07
CA VAL A 276 26.65 13.59 0.17
C VAL A 276 27.62 13.59 1.36
N GLU A 277 27.19 13.11 2.52
CA GLU A 277 28.05 12.98 3.70
C GLU A 277 29.20 12.00 3.47
N GLU A 278 28.90 10.86 2.84
CA GLU A 278 29.91 9.85 2.54
C GLU A 278 30.96 10.36 1.54
N LEU A 279 30.54 11.08 0.49
CA LEU A 279 31.47 11.67 -0.48
C LEU A 279 32.35 12.76 0.15
N LYS A 280 31.78 13.62 1.00
CA LYS A 280 32.57 14.61 1.78
C LYS A 280 33.60 13.94 2.71
N ARG A 281 33.24 12.81 3.32
CA ARG A 281 34.18 12.02 4.15
C ARG A 281 35.33 11.48 3.33
N LEU A 282 35.07 11.04 2.09
CA LEU A 282 36.11 10.50 1.20
C LEU A 282 37.04 11.59 0.64
N ASP A 283 36.51 12.80 0.40
CA ASP A 283 37.28 13.94 -0.10
C ASP A 283 38.24 14.51 0.97
N ASN A 284 37.92 14.33 2.26
CA ASN A 284 38.72 14.80 3.38
C ASN A 284 39.78 13.78 3.88
N ASN A 285 39.83 12.58 3.26
CA ASN A 285 40.82 11.54 3.57
C ASN A 285 41.81 11.36 2.41
#